data_f1c4aa5981f81ac374b0c6c812665764
#
_entry.id   f1c4aa5981f81ac374b0c6c812665764
#
_cell.length_a   1.000
_cell.length_b   1.000
_cell.length_c   1.000
_cell.angle_alpha   90.00
_cell.angle_beta   90.00
_cell.angle_gamma   90.00
#
_symmetry.space_group_name_H-M   'P 1'
#
loop_
_entity.id
_entity.type
_entity.pdbx_description
1 polymer ?
#
loop_
_entity_poly.entity_id
_entity_poly.type
_entity_poly.pdbx_seq_one_letter_code
_entity_poly.pdbx_strand_id
1 'polypeptide(L)'
;MKLASIAAFLVALFAWLAPAAAQPALHQAASRGRVTVYAEAGLEDAAIDLAAGAEAALERMRADLVDLPQPSAIEVRLVRDAKDLAGVAPAGRGAPHWAVGVAYPDLSIVSVALRRGTSPVNAEATLRHELGHVALGVALGDRAPRWLHEGFAYQHAGEWSWERTETLAGMAWFGGIVPLNQLDASFPAAELPANRAYAQSYDFVGFLSRRGRYEDKHDDGDRWPFKRFLAEVGKTGDLDAAAKTAYGKRMTELFEEWKSSLTTRYMLVPIGLLGLALWIACALLLGLAFWRRRRQNRRRLDAWDAQEKAEEAAIAAQVEALSPPPPAPPAPPVPPLLN
;
A
#
# COMPACT_ATOMS: atom_id res chain seq x y z
N MET A 1 -1.85 46.94 -43.17
CA MET A 1 -2.52 45.65 -43.00
C MET A 1 -1.75 44.42 -43.55
N LYS A 2 -0.54 44.51 -44.09
CA LYS A 2 0.17 43.34 -44.67
C LYS A 2 1.27 42.74 -43.79
N LEU A 3 1.74 43.40 -42.73
CA LEU A 3 2.78 42.90 -41.84
C LEU A 3 2.24 41.97 -40.72
N ALA A 4 1.00 42.20 -40.24
CA ALA A 4 0.37 41.35 -39.21
C ALA A 4 -0.01 39.96 -39.74
N SER A 5 -0.34 39.81 -41.01
CA SER A 5 -0.69 38.52 -41.62
C SER A 5 0.53 37.62 -41.85
N ILE A 6 1.72 38.22 -42.11
CA ILE A 6 2.97 37.45 -42.29
C ILE A 6 3.49 36.93 -40.96
N ALA A 7 3.37 37.71 -39.86
CA ALA A 7 3.73 37.28 -38.52
C ALA A 7 2.84 36.13 -38.01
N ALA A 8 1.52 36.18 -38.26
CA ALA A 8 0.59 35.12 -37.92
C ALA A 8 0.87 33.81 -38.70
N PHE A 9 1.28 33.92 -39.96
CA PHE A 9 1.62 32.75 -40.79
C PHE A 9 2.94 32.08 -40.34
N LEU A 10 3.94 32.88 -39.95
CA LEU A 10 5.21 32.37 -39.43
C LEU A 10 5.03 31.70 -38.03
N VAL A 11 4.18 32.24 -37.16
CA VAL A 11 3.87 31.62 -35.87
C VAL A 11 3.10 30.30 -36.05
N ALA A 12 2.18 30.23 -37.02
CA ALA A 12 1.48 29.01 -37.37
C ALA A 12 2.41 27.94 -37.98
N LEU A 13 3.41 28.36 -38.79
CA LEU A 13 4.39 27.46 -39.40
C LEU A 13 5.37 26.88 -38.35
N PHE A 14 5.77 27.70 -37.36
CA PHE A 14 6.61 27.23 -36.23
C PHE A 14 5.87 26.32 -35.27
N ALA A 15 4.54 26.47 -35.10
CA ALA A 15 3.74 25.54 -34.30
C ALA A 15 3.60 24.15 -34.94
N TRP A 16 3.78 24.05 -36.27
CA TRP A 16 3.79 22.75 -37.00
C TRP A 16 5.17 22.05 -37.00
N LEU A 17 6.22 22.75 -36.57
CA LEU A 17 7.58 22.21 -36.46
C LEU A 17 7.96 21.84 -35.01
N ALA A 18 6.97 21.70 -34.10
CA ALA A 18 7.24 21.05 -32.84
C ALA A 18 7.72 19.63 -33.17
N PRO A 19 8.96 19.24 -32.76
CA PRO A 19 9.43 17.89 -33.03
C PRO A 19 8.41 16.92 -32.40
N ALA A 20 7.83 16.05 -33.22
CA ALA A 20 7.07 14.95 -32.73
C ALA A 20 7.98 14.27 -31.68
N ALA A 21 7.56 14.20 -30.42
CA ALA A 21 8.34 13.56 -29.38
C ALA A 21 8.73 12.18 -29.94
N ALA A 22 10.03 11.95 -30.08
CA ALA A 22 10.51 10.70 -30.65
C ALA A 22 9.95 9.57 -29.79
N GLN A 23 9.23 8.64 -30.41
CA GLN A 23 8.72 7.48 -29.69
C GLN A 23 9.91 6.72 -29.07
N PRO A 24 9.79 6.27 -27.82
CA PRO A 24 10.86 5.49 -27.19
C PRO A 24 11.21 4.29 -28.04
N ALA A 25 12.48 4.14 -28.37
CA ALA A 25 12.97 2.95 -29.07
C ALA A 25 13.10 1.81 -28.04
N LEU A 26 12.30 0.77 -28.21
CA LEU A 26 12.37 -0.44 -27.38
C LEU A 26 13.23 -1.50 -28.07
N HIS A 27 14.03 -2.22 -27.28
CA HIS A 27 14.77 -3.40 -27.70
C HIS A 27 14.44 -4.58 -26.78
N GLN A 28 14.56 -5.78 -27.27
CA GLN A 28 14.36 -6.96 -26.44
C GLN A 28 15.46 -7.04 -25.37
N ALA A 29 15.09 -6.83 -24.11
CA ALA A 29 16.02 -6.76 -22.99
C ALA A 29 16.04 -8.07 -22.18
N ALA A 30 14.91 -8.75 -22.06
CA ALA A 30 14.81 -10.02 -21.31
C ALA A 30 13.74 -10.95 -21.90
N SER A 31 13.89 -12.26 -21.66
CA SER A 31 12.83 -13.22 -21.96
C SER A 31 12.89 -14.35 -20.93
N ARG A 32 11.73 -14.74 -20.41
CA ARG A 32 11.60 -15.86 -19.47
C ARG A 32 10.24 -16.54 -19.61
N GLY A 33 10.25 -17.84 -19.91
CA GLY A 33 9.03 -18.59 -20.12
C GLY A 33 8.17 -18.00 -21.23
N ARG A 34 6.96 -17.57 -20.89
CA ARG A 34 6.00 -16.94 -21.79
C ARG A 34 6.18 -15.43 -21.94
N VAL A 35 7.03 -14.82 -21.13
CA VAL A 35 7.17 -13.36 -21.02
C VAL A 35 8.42 -12.88 -21.76
N THR A 36 8.24 -11.95 -22.68
CA THR A 36 9.32 -11.20 -23.33
C THR A 36 9.20 -9.73 -22.99
N VAL A 37 10.28 -9.15 -22.46
CA VAL A 37 10.33 -7.73 -22.08
C VAL A 37 11.14 -6.94 -23.09
N TYR A 38 10.50 -5.96 -23.68
CA TYR A 38 11.12 -4.92 -24.51
C TYR A 38 11.26 -3.66 -23.66
N ALA A 39 12.44 -3.09 -23.62
CA ALA A 39 12.75 -1.96 -22.74
C ALA A 39 13.47 -0.83 -23.46
N GLU A 40 13.37 0.38 -22.93
CA GLU A 40 14.27 1.48 -23.30
C GLU A 40 15.72 1.15 -22.87
N ALA A 41 16.69 1.68 -23.60
CA ALA A 41 18.11 1.53 -23.27
C ALA A 41 18.43 1.95 -21.83
N GLY A 42 19.21 1.12 -21.12
CA GLY A 42 19.60 1.31 -19.73
C GLY A 42 18.52 0.86 -18.71
N LEU A 43 17.56 0.03 -19.13
CA LEU A 43 16.56 -0.61 -18.25
C LEU A 43 16.68 -2.14 -18.25
N GLU A 44 17.81 -2.68 -18.70
CA GLU A 44 18.02 -4.14 -18.90
C GLU A 44 17.91 -4.91 -17.59
N ASP A 45 18.50 -4.42 -16.51
CA ASP A 45 18.45 -5.06 -15.18
C ASP A 45 17.00 -5.12 -14.67
N ALA A 46 16.27 -4.00 -14.76
CA ALA A 46 14.86 -3.96 -14.40
C ALA A 46 14.01 -4.90 -15.27
N ALA A 47 14.32 -5.03 -16.56
CA ALA A 47 13.63 -5.94 -17.46
C ALA A 47 13.84 -7.40 -17.06
N ILE A 48 15.04 -7.79 -16.63
CA ILE A 48 15.35 -9.15 -16.15
C ILE A 48 14.54 -9.48 -14.90
N ASP A 49 14.52 -8.58 -13.92
CA ASP A 49 13.78 -8.78 -12.68
C ASP A 49 12.27 -8.87 -12.93
N LEU A 50 11.75 -7.99 -13.78
CA LEU A 50 10.34 -7.99 -14.16
C LEU A 50 9.95 -9.26 -14.92
N ALA A 51 10.79 -9.77 -15.84
CA ALA A 51 10.51 -11.02 -16.55
C ALA A 51 10.42 -12.21 -15.57
N ALA A 52 11.30 -12.27 -14.58
CA ALA A 52 11.29 -13.32 -13.57
C ALA A 52 10.04 -13.25 -12.68
N GLY A 53 9.68 -12.07 -12.21
CA GLY A 53 8.49 -11.83 -11.39
C GLY A 53 7.18 -12.09 -12.15
N ALA A 54 7.13 -11.73 -13.43
CA ALA A 54 5.98 -11.91 -14.31
C ALA A 54 5.61 -13.38 -14.50
N GLU A 55 6.57 -14.23 -14.83
CA GLU A 55 6.31 -15.67 -15.03
C GLU A 55 5.80 -16.33 -13.74
N ALA A 56 6.40 -15.99 -12.59
CA ALA A 56 5.92 -16.47 -11.29
C ALA A 56 4.50 -15.97 -10.95
N ALA A 57 4.15 -14.74 -11.36
CA ALA A 57 2.81 -14.20 -11.18
C ALA A 57 1.79 -14.94 -12.05
N LEU A 58 2.10 -15.21 -13.32
CA LEU A 58 1.24 -15.95 -14.23
C LEU A 58 0.95 -17.37 -13.75
N GLU A 59 1.93 -18.06 -13.15
CA GLU A 59 1.70 -19.39 -12.57
C GLU A 59 0.73 -19.34 -11.38
N ARG A 60 0.79 -18.27 -10.56
CA ARG A 60 -0.20 -18.08 -9.48
C ARG A 60 -1.60 -17.79 -10.01
N MET A 61 -1.71 -16.97 -11.07
CA MET A 61 -3.01 -16.66 -11.72
C MET A 61 -3.60 -17.90 -12.37
N ARG A 62 -2.76 -18.71 -13.01
CA ARG A 62 -3.16 -19.99 -13.62
C ARG A 62 -3.82 -20.92 -12.60
N ALA A 63 -3.38 -20.88 -11.34
CA ALA A 63 -3.98 -21.69 -10.29
C ALA A 63 -5.46 -21.34 -10.02
N ASP A 64 -5.90 -20.12 -10.28
CA ASP A 64 -7.31 -19.72 -10.19
C ASP A 64 -8.07 -19.90 -11.51
N LEU A 65 -7.37 -19.96 -12.65
CA LEU A 65 -7.92 -20.05 -13.99
C LEU A 65 -7.80 -21.49 -14.57
N VAL A 66 -8.10 -22.47 -13.72
CA VAL A 66 -8.04 -23.91 -14.12
C VAL A 66 -9.04 -24.19 -15.24
N ASP A 67 -8.62 -24.97 -16.22
CA ASP A 67 -9.42 -25.37 -17.40
C ASP A 67 -9.88 -24.20 -18.30
N LEU A 68 -9.31 -23.01 -18.11
CA LEU A 68 -9.57 -21.85 -18.93
C LEU A 68 -8.37 -21.56 -19.86
N PRO A 69 -8.59 -20.91 -21.02
CA PRO A 69 -7.53 -20.46 -21.90
C PRO A 69 -6.47 -19.64 -21.15
N GLN A 70 -5.22 -19.84 -21.49
CA GLN A 70 -4.07 -19.15 -20.91
C GLN A 70 -3.31 -18.38 -21.98
N PRO A 71 -2.71 -17.24 -21.68
CA PRO A 71 -1.86 -16.54 -22.64
C PRO A 71 -0.64 -17.43 -22.99
N SER A 72 -0.41 -17.63 -24.28
CA SER A 72 0.72 -18.43 -24.79
C SER A 72 2.04 -17.66 -24.80
N ALA A 73 1.96 -16.35 -25.03
CA ALA A 73 3.08 -15.41 -25.00
C ALA A 73 2.57 -14.05 -24.52
N ILE A 74 3.39 -13.33 -23.80
CA ILE A 74 3.11 -11.97 -23.31
C ILE A 74 4.28 -11.08 -23.65
N GLU A 75 3.98 -9.95 -24.27
CA GLU A 75 4.91 -8.87 -24.52
C GLU A 75 4.79 -7.80 -23.43
N VAL A 76 5.89 -7.49 -22.75
CA VAL A 76 5.96 -6.41 -21.79
C VAL A 76 6.80 -5.28 -22.36
N ARG A 77 6.26 -4.06 -22.38
CA ARG A 77 6.92 -2.85 -22.84
C ARG A 77 7.29 -1.99 -21.64
N LEU A 78 8.57 -1.87 -21.34
CA LEU A 78 9.09 -1.15 -20.19
C LEU A 78 9.64 0.21 -20.61
N VAL A 79 9.05 1.27 -20.06
CA VAL A 79 9.50 2.66 -20.26
C VAL A 79 9.96 3.28 -18.95
N ARG A 80 10.80 4.28 -19.06
CA ARG A 80 11.33 5.00 -17.90
C ARG A 80 10.27 5.84 -17.21
N ASP A 81 9.42 6.53 -17.99
CA ASP A 81 8.45 7.48 -17.46
C ASP A 81 7.04 7.22 -18.01
N ALA A 82 6.02 7.40 -17.17
CA ALA A 82 4.62 7.16 -17.51
C ALA A 82 4.12 8.01 -18.70
N LYS A 83 4.68 9.19 -18.94
CA LYS A 83 4.36 10.02 -20.10
C LYS A 83 4.66 9.34 -21.44
N ASP A 84 5.56 8.37 -21.45
CA ASP A 84 6.03 7.67 -22.64
C ASP A 84 5.17 6.43 -22.97
N LEU A 85 4.25 6.02 -22.07
CA LEU A 85 3.37 4.86 -22.27
C LEU A 85 2.53 4.94 -23.54
N ALA A 86 2.00 6.12 -23.84
CA ALA A 86 1.21 6.33 -25.07
C ALA A 86 2.04 6.13 -26.34
N GLY A 87 3.34 6.48 -26.31
CA GLY A 87 4.28 6.31 -27.41
C GLY A 87 4.65 4.86 -27.70
N VAL A 88 4.53 3.98 -26.71
CA VAL A 88 4.80 2.53 -26.85
C VAL A 88 3.53 1.70 -26.88
N ALA A 89 2.35 2.30 -26.92
CA ALA A 89 1.08 1.60 -27.06
C ALA A 89 1.02 0.85 -28.41
N PRO A 90 0.29 -0.29 -28.50
CA PRO A 90 0.05 -0.94 -29.79
C PRO A 90 -0.64 -0.01 -30.77
N ALA A 91 -0.43 -0.24 -32.07
CA ALA A 91 -1.01 0.57 -33.14
C ALA A 91 -2.54 0.70 -32.98
N GLY A 92 -3.05 1.94 -33.06
CA GLY A 92 -4.47 2.24 -32.88
C GLY A 92 -4.96 2.23 -31.42
N ARG A 93 -4.07 2.04 -30.47
CA ARG A 93 -4.35 2.07 -29.03
C ARG A 93 -3.69 3.29 -28.38
N GLY A 94 -4.10 3.63 -27.18
CA GLY A 94 -3.51 4.70 -26.38
C GLY A 94 -3.27 4.25 -24.94
N ALA A 95 -2.65 5.12 -24.15
CA ALA A 95 -2.53 4.98 -22.70
C ALA A 95 -3.17 6.19 -22.03
N PRO A 96 -3.98 6.02 -20.96
CA PRO A 96 -4.48 7.15 -20.20
C PRO A 96 -3.30 7.94 -19.58
N HIS A 97 -3.39 9.27 -19.59
CA HIS A 97 -2.31 10.16 -19.10
C HIS A 97 -1.97 9.95 -17.61
N TRP A 98 -2.90 9.39 -16.86
CA TRP A 98 -2.73 9.09 -15.44
C TRP A 98 -2.21 7.65 -15.19
N ALA A 99 -2.16 6.79 -16.21
CA ALA A 99 -1.72 5.41 -16.05
C ALA A 99 -0.20 5.31 -15.78
N VAL A 100 0.19 4.31 -15.02
CA VAL A 100 1.59 3.86 -14.83
C VAL A 100 1.82 2.46 -15.39
N GLY A 101 0.73 1.76 -15.69
CA GLY A 101 0.66 0.51 -16.42
C GLY A 101 -0.59 0.51 -17.30
N VAL A 102 -0.56 -0.27 -18.37
CA VAL A 102 -1.71 -0.48 -19.27
C VAL A 102 -1.63 -1.89 -19.84
N ALA A 103 -2.70 -2.65 -19.71
CA ALA A 103 -2.86 -3.94 -20.36
C ALA A 103 -3.68 -3.82 -21.66
N TYR A 104 -3.33 -4.63 -22.64
CA TYR A 104 -4.06 -4.87 -23.87
C TYR A 104 -4.32 -6.38 -23.97
N PRO A 105 -5.38 -6.88 -23.29
CA PRO A 105 -5.60 -8.34 -23.11
C PRO A 105 -5.76 -9.09 -24.44
N ASP A 106 -6.44 -8.49 -25.41
CA ASP A 106 -6.67 -9.04 -26.74
C ASP A 106 -5.38 -9.23 -27.55
N LEU A 107 -4.32 -8.49 -27.22
CA LEU A 107 -3.01 -8.58 -27.85
C LEU A 107 -1.98 -9.29 -26.97
N SER A 108 -2.31 -9.60 -25.70
CA SER A 108 -1.36 -10.09 -24.70
C SER A 108 -0.16 -9.16 -24.53
N ILE A 109 -0.38 -7.85 -24.57
CA ILE A 109 0.63 -6.81 -24.40
C ILE A 109 0.36 -6.05 -23.11
N VAL A 110 1.44 -5.76 -22.38
CA VAL A 110 1.43 -4.92 -21.17
C VAL A 110 2.49 -3.83 -21.31
N SER A 111 2.14 -2.59 -21.02
CA SER A 111 3.10 -1.49 -20.92
C SER A 111 3.22 -1.01 -19.48
N VAL A 112 4.45 -0.83 -18.97
CA VAL A 112 4.72 -0.42 -17.57
C VAL A 112 5.78 0.66 -17.54
N ALA A 113 5.63 1.63 -16.63
CA ALA A 113 6.60 2.69 -16.37
C ALA A 113 7.28 2.49 -15.00
N LEU A 114 8.56 2.87 -14.91
CA LEU A 114 9.31 2.83 -13.64
C LEU A 114 9.07 4.05 -12.75
N ARG A 115 8.61 5.14 -13.32
CA ARG A 115 8.33 6.38 -12.58
C ARG A 115 7.21 7.19 -13.24
N ARG A 116 6.64 8.12 -12.47
CA ARG A 116 5.80 9.21 -12.98
C ARG A 116 6.44 10.54 -12.61
N GLY A 117 7.08 11.19 -13.57
CA GLY A 117 7.88 12.38 -13.31
C GLY A 117 9.04 12.08 -12.34
N THR A 118 9.02 12.69 -11.16
CA THR A 118 10.02 12.46 -10.10
C THR A 118 9.68 11.31 -9.15
N SER A 119 8.42 10.84 -9.15
CA SER A 119 7.95 9.81 -8.22
C SER A 119 8.23 8.40 -8.76
N PRO A 120 8.91 7.52 -7.99
CA PRO A 120 9.07 6.13 -8.37
C PRO A 120 7.74 5.40 -8.34
N VAL A 121 7.58 4.40 -9.21
CA VAL A 121 6.43 3.50 -9.29
C VAL A 121 6.87 2.10 -8.86
N ASN A 122 6.02 1.39 -8.15
CA ASN A 122 6.22 -0.04 -7.90
C ASN A 122 5.90 -0.82 -9.19
N ALA A 123 6.88 -0.87 -10.10
CA ALA A 123 6.71 -1.48 -11.42
C ALA A 123 6.36 -2.97 -11.35
N GLU A 124 6.86 -3.69 -10.35
CA GLU A 124 6.57 -5.11 -10.16
C GLU A 124 5.10 -5.35 -9.80
N ALA A 125 4.56 -4.58 -8.87
CA ALA A 125 3.15 -4.68 -8.51
C ALA A 125 2.24 -4.17 -9.63
N THR A 126 2.62 -3.09 -10.32
CA THR A 126 1.92 -2.61 -11.52
C THR A 126 1.91 -3.71 -12.59
N LEU A 127 3.05 -4.32 -12.88
CA LEU A 127 3.12 -5.43 -13.86
C LEU A 127 2.22 -6.58 -13.46
N ARG A 128 2.23 -7.01 -12.19
CA ARG A 128 1.34 -8.08 -11.71
C ARG A 128 -0.13 -7.71 -11.88
N HIS A 129 -0.50 -6.46 -11.64
CA HIS A 129 -1.86 -5.98 -11.87
C HIS A 129 -2.26 -6.08 -13.34
N GLU A 130 -1.43 -5.56 -14.23
CA GLU A 130 -1.70 -5.59 -15.69
C GLU A 130 -1.71 -7.01 -16.25
N LEU A 131 -0.85 -7.90 -15.75
CA LEU A 131 -0.89 -9.32 -16.08
C LEU A 131 -2.19 -9.99 -15.65
N GLY A 132 -2.79 -9.55 -14.54
CA GLY A 132 -4.12 -9.99 -14.10
C GLY A 132 -5.19 -9.70 -15.15
N HIS A 133 -5.16 -8.52 -15.75
CA HIS A 133 -6.07 -8.15 -16.85
C HIS A 133 -5.84 -9.01 -18.09
N VAL A 134 -4.58 -9.27 -18.46
CA VAL A 134 -4.26 -10.15 -19.61
C VAL A 134 -4.71 -11.58 -19.34
N ALA A 135 -4.37 -12.13 -18.17
CA ALA A 135 -4.71 -13.52 -17.83
C ALA A 135 -6.24 -13.73 -17.81
N LEU A 136 -6.97 -12.84 -17.13
CA LEU A 136 -8.43 -12.95 -17.05
C LEU A 136 -9.11 -12.65 -18.40
N GLY A 137 -8.59 -11.68 -19.17
CA GLY A 137 -9.11 -11.31 -20.47
C GLY A 137 -8.95 -12.45 -21.50
N VAL A 138 -7.82 -13.16 -21.50
CA VAL A 138 -7.63 -14.36 -22.33
C VAL A 138 -8.55 -15.49 -21.88
N ALA A 139 -8.71 -15.67 -20.56
CA ALA A 139 -9.51 -16.73 -19.98
C ALA A 139 -11.02 -16.55 -20.23
N LEU A 140 -11.55 -15.35 -20.06
CA LEU A 140 -12.99 -15.09 -20.06
C LEU A 140 -13.46 -14.20 -21.20
N GLY A 141 -12.59 -13.43 -21.84
CA GLY A 141 -12.96 -12.45 -22.86
C GLY A 141 -13.94 -11.43 -22.29
N ASP A 142 -14.90 -11.02 -23.10
CA ASP A 142 -15.93 -10.03 -22.72
C ASP A 142 -16.98 -10.55 -21.72
N ARG A 143 -16.86 -11.82 -21.26
CA ARG A 143 -17.79 -12.41 -20.28
C ARG A 143 -17.52 -11.93 -18.85
N ALA A 144 -16.31 -11.45 -18.57
CA ALA A 144 -15.95 -10.90 -17.27
C ALA A 144 -16.36 -9.42 -17.18
N PRO A 145 -17.20 -9.01 -16.21
CA PRO A 145 -17.48 -7.61 -15.98
C PRO A 145 -16.24 -6.88 -15.44
N ARG A 146 -16.24 -5.56 -15.58
CA ARG A 146 -15.08 -4.74 -15.20
C ARG A 146 -14.69 -4.88 -13.74
N TRP A 147 -15.67 -4.95 -12.83
CA TRP A 147 -15.38 -5.14 -11.41
C TRP A 147 -14.63 -6.45 -11.12
N LEU A 148 -14.92 -7.52 -11.89
CA LEU A 148 -14.24 -8.80 -11.75
C LEU A 148 -12.80 -8.70 -12.26
N HIS A 149 -12.59 -8.01 -13.39
CA HIS A 149 -11.25 -7.71 -13.91
C HIS A 149 -10.40 -6.95 -12.90
N GLU A 150 -10.91 -5.83 -12.38
CA GLU A 150 -10.19 -5.00 -11.42
C GLU A 150 -9.92 -5.75 -10.11
N GLY A 151 -10.94 -6.43 -9.59
CA GLY A 151 -10.80 -7.19 -8.35
C GLY A 151 -9.79 -8.33 -8.49
N PHE A 152 -9.81 -9.09 -9.58
CA PHE A 152 -8.85 -10.15 -9.86
C PHE A 152 -7.43 -9.60 -10.00
N ALA A 153 -7.24 -8.55 -10.79
CA ALA A 153 -5.94 -7.90 -10.99
C ALA A 153 -5.34 -7.41 -9.66
N TYR A 154 -6.11 -6.71 -8.83
CA TYR A 154 -5.65 -6.24 -7.52
C TYR A 154 -5.35 -7.38 -6.53
N GLN A 155 -6.13 -8.48 -6.53
CA GLN A 155 -5.85 -9.63 -5.66
C GLN A 155 -4.51 -10.28 -6.01
N HIS A 156 -4.14 -10.31 -7.30
CA HIS A 156 -2.89 -10.88 -7.77
C HIS A 156 -1.70 -9.91 -7.75
N ALA A 157 -1.95 -8.60 -7.75
CA ALA A 157 -0.91 -7.59 -7.55
C ALA A 157 -0.20 -7.74 -6.19
N GLY A 158 -0.93 -8.23 -5.19
CA GLY A 158 -0.38 -8.48 -3.85
C GLY A 158 -0.09 -7.20 -3.08
N GLU A 159 -0.60 -6.06 -3.53
CA GLU A 159 -0.43 -4.78 -2.85
C GLU A 159 -1.50 -4.57 -1.80
N TRP A 160 -1.06 -4.50 -0.54
CA TRP A 160 -1.88 -3.93 0.51
C TRP A 160 -1.88 -2.40 0.37
N SER A 161 -3.08 -1.77 0.45
CA SER A 161 -3.22 -0.32 0.42
C SER A 161 -4.01 0.15 1.64
N TRP A 162 -3.39 1.04 2.42
CA TRP A 162 -4.06 1.72 3.52
C TRP A 162 -5.23 2.55 3.03
N GLU A 163 -5.07 3.24 1.90
CA GLU A 163 -6.11 4.06 1.27
C GLU A 163 -7.35 3.23 0.91
N ARG A 164 -7.17 2.01 0.36
CA ARG A 164 -8.29 1.08 0.11
C ARG A 164 -8.99 0.68 1.40
N THR A 165 -8.23 0.42 2.46
CA THR A 165 -8.78 0.08 3.78
C THR A 165 -9.61 1.22 4.36
N GLU A 166 -9.12 2.46 4.28
CA GLU A 166 -9.85 3.67 4.69
C GLU A 166 -11.12 3.88 3.87
N THR A 167 -11.03 3.70 2.54
CA THR A 167 -12.18 3.79 1.64
C THR A 167 -13.26 2.78 2.02
N LEU A 168 -12.89 1.51 2.23
CA LEU A 168 -13.82 0.44 2.62
C LEU A 168 -14.41 0.68 4.02
N ALA A 169 -13.61 1.14 4.97
CA ALA A 169 -14.09 1.53 6.29
C ALA A 169 -15.08 2.70 6.19
N GLY A 170 -14.77 3.73 5.41
CA GLY A 170 -15.67 4.84 5.15
C GLY A 170 -16.99 4.40 4.52
N MET A 171 -16.94 3.49 3.55
CA MET A 171 -18.14 2.91 2.93
C MET A 171 -18.97 2.07 3.91
N ALA A 172 -18.32 1.33 4.80
CA ALA A 172 -18.99 0.53 5.82
C ALA A 172 -19.72 1.39 6.87
N TRP A 173 -19.12 2.54 7.25
CA TRP A 173 -19.67 3.42 8.29
C TRP A 173 -20.66 4.46 7.78
N PHE A 174 -20.36 5.06 6.63
CA PHE A 174 -21.10 6.21 6.11
C PHE A 174 -21.93 5.89 4.87
N GLY A 175 -21.87 4.64 4.39
CA GLY A 175 -22.51 4.24 3.15
C GLY A 175 -21.71 4.61 1.91
N GLY A 176 -22.33 4.45 0.74
CA GLY A 176 -21.69 4.70 -0.56
C GLY A 176 -21.18 3.42 -1.25
N ILE A 177 -21.64 2.26 -0.78
CA ILE A 177 -21.49 0.99 -1.50
C ILE A 177 -22.27 1.09 -2.79
N VAL A 178 -21.59 0.92 -3.92
CA VAL A 178 -22.21 0.93 -5.25
C VAL A 178 -22.93 -0.39 -5.48
N PRO A 179 -24.20 -0.39 -5.89
CA PRO A 179 -24.91 -1.61 -6.24
C PRO A 179 -24.18 -2.40 -7.34
N LEU A 180 -24.20 -3.73 -7.26
CA LEU A 180 -23.43 -4.58 -8.17
C LEU A 180 -23.74 -4.35 -9.65
N ASN A 181 -25.01 -4.12 -9.97
CA ASN A 181 -25.48 -3.84 -11.34
C ASN A 181 -25.07 -2.45 -11.85
N GLN A 182 -24.57 -1.57 -10.99
CA GLN A 182 -24.08 -0.24 -11.34
C GLN A 182 -22.55 -0.16 -11.26
N LEU A 183 -21.91 -1.18 -10.73
CA LEU A 183 -20.48 -1.14 -10.40
C LEU A 183 -19.64 -0.98 -11.66
N ASP A 184 -19.97 -1.64 -12.75
CA ASP A 184 -19.25 -1.51 -14.03
C ASP A 184 -19.30 -0.09 -14.61
N ALA A 185 -20.46 0.57 -14.48
CA ALA A 185 -20.64 1.97 -14.91
C ALA A 185 -19.98 2.98 -13.94
N SER A 186 -19.55 2.53 -12.77
CA SER A 186 -19.01 3.37 -11.70
C SER A 186 -17.48 3.48 -11.71
N PHE A 187 -16.82 3.06 -12.79
CA PHE A 187 -15.41 3.30 -13.06
C PHE A 187 -15.21 4.58 -13.92
N PRO A 188 -15.53 5.76 -13.39
CA PRO A 188 -15.40 6.98 -14.15
C PRO A 188 -13.94 7.42 -14.19
N ALA A 189 -13.64 8.34 -15.11
CA ALA A 189 -12.34 9.01 -15.19
C ALA A 189 -12.05 9.96 -14.01
N ALA A 190 -13.01 10.18 -13.09
CA ALA A 190 -12.85 11.02 -11.91
C ALA A 190 -12.33 10.21 -10.71
N GLU A 191 -11.34 10.73 -9.98
CA GLU A 191 -10.59 10.00 -8.95
C GLU A 191 -11.44 9.43 -7.79
N LEU A 192 -12.33 10.21 -7.18
CA LEU A 192 -13.04 9.79 -5.96
C LEU A 192 -14.07 8.66 -6.17
N PRO A 193 -14.97 8.71 -7.18
CA PRO A 193 -15.86 7.59 -7.45
C PRO A 193 -15.11 6.33 -7.92
N ALA A 194 -14.00 6.52 -8.68
CA ALA A 194 -13.17 5.43 -9.14
C ALA A 194 -12.54 4.68 -7.97
N ASN A 195 -11.97 5.36 -6.97
CA ASN A 195 -11.35 4.74 -5.81
C ASN A 195 -12.33 3.82 -5.04
N ARG A 196 -13.61 4.21 -4.92
CA ARG A 196 -14.65 3.36 -4.31
C ARG A 196 -14.92 2.10 -5.11
N ALA A 197 -15.09 2.23 -6.43
CA ALA A 197 -15.33 1.09 -7.30
C ALA A 197 -14.15 0.11 -7.28
N TYR A 198 -12.92 0.61 -7.33
CA TYR A 198 -11.71 -0.20 -7.24
C TYR A 198 -11.57 -0.91 -5.88
N ALA A 199 -11.75 -0.18 -4.77
CA ALA A 199 -11.69 -0.75 -3.43
C ALA A 199 -12.78 -1.81 -3.22
N GLN A 200 -14.00 -1.55 -3.69
CA GLN A 200 -15.13 -2.47 -3.63
C GLN A 200 -14.87 -3.74 -4.44
N SER A 201 -14.37 -3.61 -5.68
CA SER A 201 -14.03 -4.73 -6.55
C SER A 201 -12.95 -5.61 -5.93
N TYR A 202 -11.89 -5.00 -5.42
CA TYR A 202 -10.82 -5.71 -4.71
C TYR A 202 -11.36 -6.54 -3.55
N ASP A 203 -12.15 -5.93 -2.67
CA ASP A 203 -12.60 -6.61 -1.46
C ASP A 203 -13.70 -7.65 -1.74
N PHE A 204 -14.58 -7.37 -2.72
CA PHE A 204 -15.62 -8.31 -3.13
C PHE A 204 -15.05 -9.56 -3.81
N VAL A 205 -14.10 -9.40 -4.74
CA VAL A 205 -13.40 -10.56 -5.34
C VAL A 205 -12.59 -11.31 -4.29
N GLY A 206 -11.95 -10.60 -3.36
CA GLY A 206 -11.30 -11.20 -2.21
C GLY A 206 -12.27 -11.99 -1.29
N PHE A 207 -13.49 -11.50 -1.09
CA PHE A 207 -14.53 -12.24 -0.37
C PHE A 207 -14.91 -13.53 -1.13
N LEU A 208 -15.17 -13.45 -2.43
CA LEU A 208 -15.50 -14.62 -3.24
C LEU A 208 -14.40 -15.68 -3.21
N SER A 209 -13.13 -15.24 -3.34
CA SER A 209 -11.99 -16.16 -3.36
C SER A 209 -11.71 -16.83 -2.02
N ARG A 210 -11.99 -16.14 -0.90
CA ARG A 210 -11.79 -16.68 0.45
C ARG A 210 -12.95 -17.53 0.96
N ARG A 211 -14.16 -17.30 0.47
CA ARG A 211 -15.38 -17.98 0.95
C ARG A 211 -15.23 -19.50 0.93
N GLY A 212 -14.74 -20.07 -0.15
CA GLY A 212 -14.54 -21.50 -0.26
C GLY A 212 -13.42 -22.08 0.61
N ARG A 213 -12.47 -21.24 1.04
CA ARG A 213 -11.31 -21.71 1.84
C ARG A 213 -11.64 -21.97 3.31
N TYR A 214 -12.65 -21.28 3.85
CA TYR A 214 -12.97 -21.32 5.29
C TYR A 214 -14.26 -22.08 5.62
N GLU A 215 -15.18 -22.16 4.69
CA GLU A 215 -16.51 -22.74 4.91
C GLU A 215 -16.61 -24.19 4.44
N ASP A 216 -15.69 -24.65 3.60
CA ASP A 216 -15.70 -26.01 3.10
C ASP A 216 -15.08 -26.96 4.13
N LYS A 217 -15.96 -27.56 4.93
CA LYS A 217 -15.59 -28.56 5.95
C LYS A 217 -15.39 -29.96 5.36
N HIS A 218 -15.76 -30.19 4.10
CA HIS A 218 -15.66 -31.45 3.41
C HIS A 218 -14.62 -31.31 2.30
N ASP A 219 -13.52 -32.00 2.45
CA ASP A 219 -12.48 -32.09 1.43
C ASP A 219 -12.97 -33.05 0.31
N ASP A 220 -13.89 -32.55 -0.51
CA ASP A 220 -14.41 -33.27 -1.67
C ASP A 220 -13.54 -33.08 -2.92
N GLY A 221 -12.36 -32.46 -2.77
CA GLY A 221 -11.42 -32.14 -3.85
C GLY A 221 -11.69 -30.82 -4.55
N ASP A 222 -12.82 -30.18 -4.31
CA ASP A 222 -13.16 -28.87 -4.88
C ASP A 222 -13.10 -27.77 -3.82
N ARG A 223 -11.91 -27.57 -3.28
CA ARG A 223 -11.64 -26.56 -2.23
C ARG A 223 -11.78 -25.12 -2.71
N TRP A 224 -12.12 -24.87 -3.97
CA TRP A 224 -12.01 -23.56 -4.59
C TRP A 224 -13.26 -23.18 -5.38
N PRO A 225 -14.39 -22.85 -4.71
CA PRO A 225 -15.58 -22.39 -5.41
C PRO A 225 -15.31 -21.21 -6.36
N PHE A 226 -14.31 -20.38 -6.06
CA PHE A 226 -13.93 -19.27 -6.94
C PHE A 226 -13.42 -19.77 -8.30
N LYS A 227 -12.61 -20.83 -8.34
CA LYS A 227 -12.13 -21.45 -9.60
C LYS A 227 -13.30 -21.98 -10.43
N ARG A 228 -14.23 -22.68 -9.77
CA ARG A 228 -15.45 -23.18 -10.40
C ARG A 228 -16.30 -22.03 -10.93
N PHE A 229 -16.44 -20.95 -10.12
CA PHE A 229 -17.13 -19.74 -10.55
C PHE A 229 -16.53 -19.15 -11.83
N LEU A 230 -15.22 -18.97 -11.89
CA LEU A 230 -14.53 -18.45 -13.09
C LEU A 230 -14.69 -19.39 -14.29
N ALA A 231 -14.56 -20.72 -14.08
CA ALA A 231 -14.77 -21.70 -15.13
C ALA A 231 -16.19 -21.66 -15.70
N GLU A 232 -17.22 -21.52 -14.83
CA GLU A 232 -18.63 -21.40 -15.27
C GLU A 232 -18.92 -20.06 -15.95
N VAL A 233 -18.33 -18.96 -15.50
CA VAL A 233 -18.40 -17.67 -16.22
C VAL A 233 -17.80 -17.82 -17.63
N GLY A 234 -16.66 -18.49 -17.75
CA GLY A 234 -16.04 -18.77 -19.05
C GLY A 234 -16.90 -19.60 -19.99
N LYS A 235 -17.74 -20.49 -19.47
CA LYS A 235 -18.66 -21.33 -20.27
C LYS A 235 -19.94 -20.60 -20.68
N THR A 236 -20.56 -19.93 -19.73
CA THR A 236 -21.94 -19.43 -19.89
C THR A 236 -22.03 -17.93 -20.10
N GLY A 237 -21.08 -17.15 -19.58
CA GLY A 237 -21.16 -15.69 -19.50
C GLY A 237 -22.21 -15.19 -18.48
N ASP A 238 -22.92 -16.10 -17.79
CA ASP A 238 -23.97 -15.78 -16.82
C ASP A 238 -23.39 -15.85 -15.39
N LEU A 239 -23.23 -14.69 -14.76
CA LEU A 239 -22.69 -14.56 -13.41
C LEU A 239 -23.59 -15.20 -12.35
N ASP A 240 -24.93 -15.11 -12.49
CA ASP A 240 -25.86 -15.69 -11.53
C ASP A 240 -25.87 -17.22 -11.61
N ALA A 241 -25.86 -17.77 -12.83
CA ALA A 241 -25.76 -19.21 -13.04
C ALA A 241 -24.43 -19.76 -12.53
N ALA A 242 -23.32 -19.06 -12.82
CA ALA A 242 -22.00 -19.43 -12.34
C ALA A 242 -21.90 -19.36 -10.80
N ALA A 243 -22.41 -18.31 -10.18
CA ALA A 243 -22.45 -18.16 -8.72
C ALA A 243 -23.29 -19.25 -8.06
N LYS A 244 -24.45 -19.58 -8.64
CA LYS A 244 -25.31 -20.64 -8.13
C LYS A 244 -24.65 -22.02 -8.22
N THR A 245 -23.92 -22.27 -9.30
CA THR A 245 -23.18 -23.53 -9.48
C THR A 245 -22.00 -23.64 -8.51
N ALA A 246 -21.26 -22.55 -8.29
CA ALA A 246 -20.04 -22.56 -7.47
C ALA A 246 -20.31 -22.39 -5.97
N TYR A 247 -21.27 -21.54 -5.59
CA TYR A 247 -21.51 -21.14 -4.20
C TYR A 247 -22.89 -21.54 -3.68
N GLY A 248 -23.78 -22.10 -4.53
CA GLY A 248 -25.16 -22.41 -4.17
C GLY A 248 -26.06 -21.18 -3.99
N LYS A 249 -25.59 -19.98 -4.37
CA LYS A 249 -26.27 -18.69 -4.16
C LYS A 249 -26.17 -17.82 -5.40
N ARG A 250 -27.13 -16.90 -5.58
CA ARG A 250 -27.05 -15.92 -6.65
C ARG A 250 -26.00 -14.85 -6.34
N MET A 251 -25.53 -14.19 -7.36
CA MET A 251 -24.51 -13.12 -7.22
C MET A 251 -25.01 -11.99 -6.30
N THR A 252 -26.29 -11.64 -6.39
CA THR A 252 -26.91 -10.64 -5.52
C THR A 252 -26.92 -11.05 -4.04
N GLU A 253 -27.14 -12.34 -3.74
CA GLU A 253 -27.11 -12.87 -2.38
C GLU A 253 -25.68 -12.85 -1.81
N LEU A 254 -24.70 -13.24 -2.62
CA LEU A 254 -23.28 -13.15 -2.26
C LEU A 254 -22.84 -11.70 -2.02
N PHE A 255 -23.35 -10.78 -2.82
CA PHE A 255 -23.05 -9.36 -2.65
C PHE A 255 -23.62 -8.79 -1.35
N GLU A 256 -24.86 -9.14 -0.97
CA GLU A 256 -25.43 -8.71 0.30
C GLU A 256 -24.72 -9.34 1.51
N GLU A 257 -24.28 -10.60 1.41
CA GLU A 257 -23.44 -11.22 2.45
C GLU A 257 -22.08 -10.53 2.59
N TRP A 258 -21.44 -10.23 1.47
CA TRP A 258 -20.21 -9.45 1.47
C TRP A 258 -20.41 -8.09 2.15
N LYS A 259 -21.46 -7.37 1.79
CA LYS A 259 -21.81 -6.07 2.36
C LYS A 259 -22.04 -6.14 3.87
N SER A 260 -22.76 -7.15 4.33
CA SER A 260 -22.94 -7.42 5.76
C SER A 260 -21.61 -7.72 6.47
N SER A 261 -20.76 -8.55 5.85
CA SER A 261 -19.42 -8.86 6.38
C SER A 261 -18.50 -7.66 6.42
N LEU A 262 -18.60 -6.75 5.43
CA LEU A 262 -17.81 -5.52 5.36
C LEU A 262 -18.05 -4.66 6.61
N THR A 263 -19.31 -4.40 6.93
CA THR A 263 -19.69 -3.62 8.12
C THR A 263 -19.08 -4.23 9.38
N THR A 264 -19.24 -5.55 9.57
CA THR A 264 -18.70 -6.25 10.74
C THR A 264 -17.16 -6.14 10.82
N ARG A 265 -16.46 -6.38 9.71
CA ARG A 265 -14.98 -6.35 9.66
C ARG A 265 -14.41 -4.96 9.94
N TYR A 266 -15.04 -3.92 9.42
CA TYR A 266 -14.52 -2.56 9.52
C TYR A 266 -15.09 -1.75 10.70
N MET A 267 -16.11 -2.24 11.42
CA MET A 267 -16.54 -1.65 12.69
C MET A 267 -15.47 -1.68 13.76
N LEU A 268 -14.64 -2.71 13.79
CA LEU A 268 -13.62 -2.87 14.82
C LEU A 268 -12.39 -1.97 14.61
N VAL A 269 -12.14 -1.49 13.39
CA VAL A 269 -10.96 -0.67 13.09
C VAL A 269 -10.98 0.69 13.84
N PRO A 270 -12.05 1.50 13.79
CA PRO A 270 -12.12 2.74 14.57
C PRO A 270 -12.08 2.50 16.07
N ILE A 271 -12.75 1.45 16.58
CA ILE A 271 -12.76 1.09 18.00
C ILE A 271 -11.35 0.72 18.46
N GLY A 272 -10.62 -0.05 17.66
CA GLY A 272 -9.22 -0.40 17.94
C GLY A 272 -8.31 0.82 17.96
N LEU A 273 -8.44 1.73 17.03
CA LEU A 273 -7.66 2.98 16.97
C LEU A 273 -7.96 3.91 18.16
N LEU A 274 -9.24 4.05 18.53
CA LEU A 274 -9.64 4.83 19.71
C LEU A 274 -9.11 4.18 21.00
N GLY A 275 -9.17 2.86 21.12
CA GLY A 275 -8.61 2.12 22.23
C GLY A 275 -7.10 2.32 22.33
N LEU A 276 -6.37 2.22 21.24
CA LEU A 276 -4.93 2.48 21.19
C LEU A 276 -4.59 3.91 21.60
N ALA A 277 -5.31 4.90 21.08
CA ALA A 277 -5.14 6.31 21.42
C ALA A 277 -5.37 6.55 22.92
N LEU A 278 -6.41 5.94 23.50
CA LEU A 278 -6.70 6.01 24.93
C LEU A 278 -5.56 5.36 25.76
N TRP A 279 -5.07 4.19 25.35
CA TRP A 279 -3.94 3.52 26.00
C TRP A 279 -2.67 4.38 25.98
N ILE A 280 -2.35 5.00 24.84
CA ILE A 280 -1.21 5.91 24.72
C ILE A 280 -1.40 7.12 25.64
N ALA A 281 -2.59 7.73 25.66
CA ALA A 281 -2.90 8.85 26.54
C ALA A 281 -2.73 8.45 28.02
N CYS A 282 -3.25 7.31 28.44
CA CYS A 282 -3.07 6.80 29.81
C CYS A 282 -1.61 6.54 30.16
N ALA A 283 -0.83 5.94 29.25
CA ALA A 283 0.60 5.71 29.44
C ALA A 283 1.38 7.04 29.59
N LEU A 284 1.08 8.04 28.77
CA LEU A 284 1.68 9.37 28.87
C LEU A 284 1.33 10.06 30.21
N LEU A 285 0.08 9.99 30.64
CA LEU A 285 -0.36 10.58 31.92
C LEU A 285 0.31 9.90 33.10
N LEU A 286 0.41 8.56 33.09
CA LEU A 286 1.14 7.78 34.11
C LEU A 286 2.62 8.13 34.13
N GLY A 287 3.26 8.22 32.96
CA GLY A 287 4.65 8.65 32.83
C GLY A 287 4.88 10.07 33.38
N LEU A 288 3.99 11.01 33.08
CA LEU A 288 4.04 12.38 33.58
C LEU A 288 3.83 12.42 35.11
N ALA A 289 2.86 11.66 35.63
CA ALA A 289 2.60 11.58 37.06
C ALA A 289 3.82 10.95 37.81
N PHE A 290 4.39 9.87 37.27
CA PHE A 290 5.61 9.25 37.79
C PHE A 290 6.78 10.23 37.79
N TRP A 291 7.02 10.95 36.67
CA TRP A 291 8.08 11.93 36.57
C TRP A 291 7.91 13.09 37.56
N ARG A 292 6.68 13.64 37.73
CA ARG A 292 6.35 14.66 38.71
C ARG A 292 6.60 14.16 40.15
N ARG A 293 6.13 12.93 40.45
CA ARG A 293 6.32 12.33 41.80
C ARG A 293 7.81 12.07 42.07
N ARG A 294 8.56 11.57 41.11
CA ARG A 294 10.01 11.37 41.21
C ARG A 294 10.75 12.71 41.46
N ARG A 295 10.34 13.77 40.76
CA ARG A 295 10.92 15.11 40.95
C ARG A 295 10.59 15.69 42.32
N GLN A 296 9.37 15.50 42.82
CA GLN A 296 8.98 15.89 44.18
C GLN A 296 9.74 15.12 45.24
N ASN A 297 9.87 13.81 45.09
CA ASN A 297 10.62 12.95 46.01
C ASN A 297 12.11 13.34 46.05
N ARG A 298 12.74 13.61 44.91
CA ARG A 298 14.12 14.13 44.90
C ARG A 298 14.25 15.44 45.70
N ARG A 299 13.37 16.40 45.49
CA ARG A 299 13.38 17.66 46.24
C ARG A 299 13.20 17.43 47.76
N ARG A 300 12.40 16.44 48.17
CA ARG A 300 12.23 16.10 49.59
C ARG A 300 13.50 15.46 50.15
N LEU A 301 14.14 14.56 49.42
CA LEU A 301 15.43 13.95 49.80
C LEU A 301 16.51 15.03 49.93
N ASP A 302 16.65 15.90 48.93
CA ASP A 302 17.62 17.00 48.96
C ASP A 302 17.36 17.93 50.17
N ALA A 303 16.10 18.18 50.55
CA ALA A 303 15.74 18.96 51.72
C ALA A 303 16.09 18.25 53.04
N TRP A 304 15.87 16.96 53.12
CA TRP A 304 16.26 16.12 54.30
C TRP A 304 17.78 16.04 54.44
N ASP A 305 18.52 15.80 53.35
CA ASP A 305 20.00 15.81 53.39
C ASP A 305 20.54 17.18 53.83
N ALA A 306 19.90 18.27 53.41
CA ALA A 306 20.27 19.61 53.85
C ALA A 306 19.97 19.86 55.35
N GLN A 307 18.85 19.34 55.82
CA GLN A 307 18.47 19.44 57.25
C GLN A 307 19.42 18.60 58.13
N GLU A 308 19.69 17.35 57.72
CA GLU A 308 20.62 16.44 58.43
C GLU A 308 22.02 17.07 58.53
N LYS A 309 22.56 17.64 57.44
CA LYS A 309 23.84 18.35 57.46
C LYS A 309 23.81 19.60 58.36
N ALA A 310 22.69 20.29 58.42
CA ALA A 310 22.55 21.45 59.30
C ALA A 310 22.50 21.02 60.80
N GLU A 311 21.83 19.92 61.12
CA GLU A 311 21.78 19.33 62.46
C GLU A 311 23.16 18.80 62.90
N GLU A 312 23.87 18.10 62.00
CA GLU A 312 25.25 17.64 62.24
C GLU A 312 26.19 18.80 62.50
N ALA A 313 26.10 19.87 61.70
CA ALA A 313 26.91 21.07 61.88
C ALA A 313 26.59 21.80 63.24
N ALA A 314 25.31 21.84 63.59
CA ALA A 314 24.90 22.39 64.90
C ALA A 314 25.42 21.59 66.10
N ILE A 315 25.36 20.25 66.01
CA ILE A 315 25.90 19.34 67.04
C ILE A 315 27.42 19.50 67.09
N ALA A 316 28.14 19.56 65.98
CA ALA A 316 29.59 19.76 65.98
C ALA A 316 30.01 21.08 66.61
N ALA A 317 29.30 22.18 66.31
CA ALA A 317 29.51 23.45 66.91
C ALA A 317 29.26 23.46 68.43
N GLN A 318 28.25 22.69 68.88
CA GLN A 318 27.92 22.57 70.29
C GLN A 318 29.00 21.73 71.03
N VAL A 319 29.50 20.67 70.43
CA VAL A 319 30.62 19.84 70.95
C VAL A 319 31.90 20.68 71.03
N GLU A 320 32.20 21.49 69.99
CA GLU A 320 33.37 22.37 70.00
C GLU A 320 33.26 23.45 71.10
N ALA A 321 32.08 24.03 71.34
CA ALA A 321 31.83 25.00 72.40
C ALA A 321 31.97 24.40 73.83
N LEU A 322 31.70 23.11 74.01
CA LEU A 322 31.80 22.37 75.25
C LEU A 322 33.20 21.75 75.45
N SER A 323 34.06 21.75 74.50
CA SER A 323 35.39 21.20 74.56
C SER A 323 36.28 22.16 75.37
N PRO A 324 37.07 21.64 76.36
CA PRO A 324 37.99 22.51 77.09
C PRO A 324 39.04 23.12 76.19
N PRO A 325 39.44 24.35 76.46
CA PRO A 325 40.46 25.00 75.63
C PRO A 325 41.75 24.13 75.57
N PRO A 326 42.44 24.13 74.48
CA PRO A 326 43.65 23.34 74.32
C PRO A 326 44.67 23.74 75.40
N PRO A 327 45.40 22.76 76.00
CA PRO A 327 46.39 23.07 77.00
C PRO A 327 47.39 24.12 76.49
N ALA A 328 47.63 25.10 77.38
CA ALA A 328 48.57 26.17 77.05
C ALA A 328 49.94 25.58 76.60
N PRO A 329 50.59 26.13 75.61
CA PRO A 329 51.88 25.67 75.15
C PRO A 329 52.88 25.72 76.32
N PRO A 330 53.78 24.72 76.48
CA PRO A 330 54.75 24.71 77.56
C PRO A 330 55.59 25.98 77.51
N ALA A 331 55.80 26.54 78.76
CA ALA A 331 56.58 27.79 78.93
C ALA A 331 58.00 27.57 78.33
N PRO A 332 58.55 28.57 77.66
CA PRO A 332 59.90 28.46 77.12
C PRO A 332 60.88 28.20 78.25
N PRO A 333 61.93 27.39 78.02
CA PRO A 333 62.92 27.09 79.08
C PRO A 333 63.62 28.36 79.51
N VAL A 334 63.73 28.53 80.83
CA VAL A 334 64.39 29.70 81.50
C VAL A 334 65.86 29.58 81.18
N PRO A 335 66.54 30.60 80.63
CA PRO A 335 67.94 30.58 80.39
C PRO A 335 68.78 30.39 81.67
N PRO A 336 69.90 29.60 81.65
CA PRO A 336 70.73 29.46 82.87
C PRO A 336 71.37 30.76 83.26
N LEU A 337 71.21 31.05 84.58
CA LEU A 337 71.95 32.20 85.19
C LEU A 337 73.50 31.88 85.14
N LEU A 338 74.22 32.67 84.37
CA LEU A 338 75.66 32.65 84.44
C LEU A 338 76.14 33.36 85.75
N ASN A 339 76.87 32.63 86.60
CA ASN A 339 77.80 33.18 87.57
C ASN A 339 79.15 33.53 86.95
#